data_c43ed5c6e6f6a77f778883e4455f30ac
#
_entry.id   c43ed5c6e6f6a77f778883e4455f30ac
#
_cell.length_a   1.000
_cell.length_b   1.000
_cell.length_c   1.000
_cell.angle_alpha   90.00
_cell.angle_beta   90.00
_cell.angle_gamma   90.00
#
_symmetry.space_group_name_H-M   'P 1'
#
loop_
_entity.id
_entity.type
_entity.pdbx_description
1 polymer ?
#
loop_
_entity_poly.entity_id
_entity_poly.type
_entity_poly.pdbx_seq_one_letter_code
_entity_poly.pdbx_strand_id
1 'polypeptide(L)'
;MKRNHKDLIKGLVSNDRVCLSKLISQIESNSSYIFRVINSVKKIPNKVYTLGITGPPGAGKSTLTNQIIKKFRGMDLKIGVIAIDPSSPFTGGAVLGDRVRMQEHSLDNSVFIRSV
;
A
#
# COMPACT_ATOMS: atom_id res chain seq x y z
N MET A 1 -2.06 -23.35 1.16
CA MET A 1 -0.65 -23.62 1.44
C MET A 1 -0.01 -22.41 2.12
N LYS A 2 0.51 -22.59 3.32
CA LYS A 2 1.16 -21.50 4.05
C LYS A 2 2.55 -21.25 3.44
N ARG A 3 2.77 -20.05 2.95
CA ARG A 3 4.10 -19.63 2.52
C ARG A 3 4.94 -19.24 3.75
N ASN A 4 6.18 -19.70 3.81
CA ASN A 4 7.07 -19.30 4.89
C ASN A 4 7.67 -17.91 4.63
N HIS A 5 8.38 -17.35 5.60
CA HIS A 5 8.97 -16.02 5.49
C HIS A 5 9.86 -15.88 4.24
N LYS A 6 10.65 -16.88 3.97
CA LYS A 6 11.59 -16.87 2.83
C LYS A 6 10.84 -16.79 1.50
N ASP A 7 9.74 -17.53 1.36
CA ASP A 7 8.90 -17.48 0.17
C ASP A 7 8.22 -16.13 0.01
N LEU A 8 7.76 -15.54 1.10
CA LEU A 8 7.13 -14.23 1.08
C LEU A 8 8.13 -13.13 0.66
N ILE A 9 9.36 -13.19 1.16
CA ILE A 9 10.40 -12.24 0.76
C ILE A 9 10.76 -12.41 -0.72
N LYS A 10 10.87 -13.63 -1.20
CA LYS A 10 11.07 -13.91 -2.62
C LYS A 10 9.98 -13.29 -3.48
N GLY A 11 8.73 -13.47 -3.08
CA GLY A 11 7.60 -12.89 -3.79
C GLY A 11 7.62 -11.36 -3.75
N LEU A 12 7.99 -10.78 -2.62
CA LEU A 12 8.12 -9.33 -2.49
C LEU A 12 9.13 -8.77 -3.50
N VAL A 13 10.29 -9.41 -3.60
CA VAL A 13 11.33 -8.99 -4.54
C VAL A 13 10.87 -9.14 -5.99
N SER A 14 10.01 -10.12 -6.26
CA SER A 14 9.44 -10.37 -7.59
C SER A 14 8.19 -9.54 -7.88
N ASN A 15 7.85 -8.58 -7.02
CA ASN A 15 6.65 -7.75 -7.15
C ASN A 15 5.33 -8.52 -7.05
N ASP A 16 5.30 -9.60 -6.27
CA ASP A 16 4.08 -10.36 -6.02
C ASP A 16 3.23 -9.63 -4.98
N ARG A 17 2.08 -9.12 -5.41
CA ARG A 17 1.16 -8.34 -4.57
C ARG A 17 0.60 -9.16 -3.41
N VAL A 18 0.37 -10.44 -3.62
CA VAL A 18 -0.15 -11.33 -2.58
C VAL A 18 0.89 -11.50 -1.47
N CYS A 19 2.15 -11.69 -1.83
CA CYS A 19 3.24 -11.79 -0.84
C CYS A 19 3.40 -10.49 -0.06
N LEU A 20 3.35 -9.35 -0.72
CA LEU A 20 3.40 -8.05 -0.06
C LEU A 20 2.25 -7.89 0.93
N SER A 21 1.04 -8.22 0.51
CA SER A 21 -0.14 -8.12 1.38
C SER A 21 -0.02 -9.02 2.61
N LYS A 22 0.47 -10.25 2.45
CA LYS A 22 0.67 -11.18 3.55
C LYS A 22 1.75 -10.71 4.52
N LEU A 23 2.84 -10.12 4.02
CA LEU A 23 3.87 -9.54 4.87
C LEU A 23 3.34 -8.38 5.70
N ILE A 24 2.55 -7.50 5.10
CA ILE A 24 1.92 -6.39 5.82
C ILE A 24 0.98 -6.93 6.90
N SER A 25 0.19 -7.95 6.59
CA SER A 25 -0.70 -8.57 7.59
C SER A 25 0.07 -9.15 8.77
N GLN A 26 1.21 -9.77 8.53
CA GLN A 26 2.04 -10.29 9.60
C GLN A 26 2.65 -9.19 10.46
N ILE A 27 3.03 -8.07 9.86
CA ILE A 27 3.53 -6.91 10.61
C ILE A 27 2.42 -6.32 11.46
N GLU A 28 1.21 -6.23 10.95
CA GLU A 28 0.06 -5.74 11.74
C GLU A 28 -0.25 -6.65 12.92
N SER A 29 -0.14 -7.97 12.75
CA SER A 29 -0.40 -8.93 13.82
C SER A 29 0.72 -8.97 14.87
N ASN A 30 1.95 -8.74 14.45
CA ASN A 30 3.12 -8.74 15.30
C ASN A 30 4.10 -7.69 14.81
N SER A 31 4.10 -6.54 15.48
CA SER A 31 4.90 -5.39 15.05
C SER A 31 6.40 -5.66 15.01
N SER A 32 6.90 -6.57 15.84
CA SER A 32 8.32 -6.91 15.83
C SER A 32 8.75 -7.66 14.56
N TYR A 33 7.82 -8.21 13.81
CA TYR A 33 8.10 -8.90 12.56
C TYR A 33 8.72 -7.97 11.52
N ILE A 34 8.48 -6.65 11.63
CA ILE A 34 9.05 -5.66 10.70
C ILE A 34 10.58 -5.72 10.67
N PHE A 35 11.23 -5.99 11.81
CA PHE A 35 12.69 -6.08 11.86
C PHE A 35 13.21 -7.24 11.03
N ARG A 36 12.48 -8.34 11.02
CA ARG A 36 12.83 -9.51 10.22
C ARG A 36 12.68 -9.22 8.72
N VAL A 37 11.66 -8.49 8.33
CA VAL A 37 11.44 -8.08 6.94
C VAL A 37 12.55 -7.12 6.50
N ILE A 38 12.83 -6.10 7.30
CA ILE A 38 13.86 -5.11 7.00
C ILE A 38 15.23 -5.78 6.82
N ASN A 39 15.57 -6.70 7.71
CA ASN A 39 16.84 -7.44 7.61
C ASN A 39 16.94 -8.24 6.31
N SER A 40 15.82 -8.75 5.83
CA SER A 40 15.80 -9.55 4.61
C SER A 40 15.91 -8.71 3.34
N VAL A 41 15.49 -7.44 3.38
CA VAL A 41 15.44 -6.59 2.18
C VAL A 41 16.44 -5.44 2.16
N LYS A 42 17.17 -5.22 3.24
CA LYS A 42 18.09 -4.07 3.37
C LYS A 42 19.21 -4.04 2.34
N LYS A 43 19.52 -5.17 1.73
CA LYS A 43 20.56 -5.26 0.69
C LYS A 43 20.05 -4.90 -0.70
N ILE A 44 18.75 -4.67 -0.84
CA ILE A 44 18.16 -4.32 -2.12
C ILE A 44 18.28 -2.81 -2.29
N PRO A 45 19.07 -2.33 -3.26
CA PRO A 45 19.18 -0.89 -3.49
C PRO A 45 17.85 -0.36 -3.96
N ASN A 46 17.34 0.64 -3.25
CA ASN A 46 16.03 1.19 -3.59
C ASN A 46 15.97 2.66 -3.22
N LYS A 47 15.68 3.49 -4.23
CA LYS A 47 15.35 4.90 -4.01
C LYS A 47 13.83 5.02 -4.07
N VAL A 48 13.21 5.25 -2.93
CA VAL A 48 11.77 5.41 -2.83
C VAL A 48 11.45 6.82 -2.39
N TYR A 49 10.58 7.49 -3.13
CA TYR A 49 9.96 8.72 -2.67
C TYR A 49 8.74 8.36 -1.84
N THR A 50 8.67 8.91 -0.64
CA THR A 50 7.51 8.75 0.22
C THR A 50 6.78 10.08 0.31
N LEU A 51 5.51 10.08 -0.08
CA LEU A 51 4.66 11.25 -0.06
C LEU A 51 3.53 11.03 0.94
N GLY A 52 3.41 11.90 1.92
CA GLY A 52 2.31 11.87 2.88
C GLY A 52 1.21 12.84 2.47
N ILE A 53 -0.02 12.36 2.44
CA ILE A 53 -1.19 13.20 2.16
C ILE A 53 -2.09 13.16 3.37
N THR A 54 -2.35 14.30 3.97
CA THR A 54 -3.18 14.42 5.16
C THR A 54 -4.16 15.56 5.00
N GLY A 55 -5.26 15.49 5.75
CA GLY A 55 -6.27 16.52 5.76
C GLY A 55 -7.58 16.00 6.34
N PRO A 56 -8.50 16.88 6.69
CA PRO A 56 -9.79 16.47 7.23
C PRO A 56 -10.65 15.75 6.19
N PRO A 57 -11.64 14.96 6.62
CA PRO A 57 -12.59 14.35 5.71
C PRO A 57 -13.29 15.42 4.84
N GLY A 58 -13.46 15.11 3.58
CA GLY A 58 -14.12 16.03 2.65
C GLY A 58 -13.21 17.12 2.06
N ALA A 59 -11.90 17.10 2.39
CA ALA A 59 -10.94 18.08 1.86
C ALA A 59 -10.43 17.73 0.46
N GLY A 60 -10.90 16.62 -0.14
CA GLY A 60 -10.46 16.22 -1.47
C GLY A 60 -9.21 15.37 -1.50
N LYS A 61 -8.81 14.77 -0.39
CA LYS A 61 -7.62 13.92 -0.31
C LYS A 61 -7.65 12.77 -1.32
N SER A 62 -8.78 12.08 -1.41
CA SER A 62 -8.92 10.92 -2.30
C SER A 62 -8.84 11.34 -3.76
N THR A 63 -9.43 12.48 -4.09
CA THR A 63 -9.38 13.02 -5.44
C THR A 63 -7.94 13.40 -5.80
N LEU A 64 -7.24 14.08 -4.90
CA LEU A 64 -5.84 14.44 -5.10
C LEU A 64 -4.96 13.20 -5.23
N THR A 65 -5.13 12.24 -4.33
CA THR A 65 -4.37 10.98 -4.36
C THR A 65 -4.56 10.26 -5.69
N ASN A 66 -5.80 10.18 -6.17
CA ASN A 66 -6.11 9.55 -7.43
C ASN A 66 -5.40 10.25 -8.60
N GLN A 67 -5.40 11.57 -8.63
CA GLN A 67 -4.73 12.34 -9.67
C GLN A 67 -3.21 12.15 -9.61
N ILE A 68 -2.63 12.10 -8.42
CA ILE A 68 -1.20 11.84 -8.24
C ILE A 68 -0.83 10.45 -8.76
N ILE A 69 -1.64 9.44 -8.44
CA ILE A 69 -1.42 8.08 -8.94
C ILE A 69 -1.43 8.07 -10.47
N LYS A 70 -2.42 8.69 -11.08
CA LYS A 70 -2.52 8.78 -12.55
C LYS A 70 -1.30 9.45 -13.15
N LYS A 71 -0.85 10.54 -12.54
CA LYS A 71 0.32 11.29 -13.02
C LYS A 71 1.57 10.43 -12.97
N PHE A 72 1.82 9.78 -11.85
CA PHE A 72 3.01 8.94 -11.68
C PHE A 72 2.96 7.68 -12.55
N ARG A 73 1.77 7.10 -12.74
CA ARG A 73 1.64 5.97 -13.66
C ARG A 73 1.90 6.40 -15.10
N GLY A 74 1.54 7.63 -15.47
CA GLY A 74 1.90 8.19 -16.77
C GLY A 74 3.40 8.36 -16.95
N MET A 75 4.16 8.44 -15.87
CA MET A 75 5.62 8.48 -15.86
C MET A 75 6.26 7.08 -15.72
N ASP A 76 5.47 6.03 -15.83
CA ASP A 76 5.88 4.62 -15.69
C ASP A 76 6.50 4.29 -14.33
N LEU A 77 6.00 4.93 -13.28
CA LEU A 77 6.45 4.66 -11.91
C LEU A 77 5.54 3.65 -11.23
N LYS A 78 6.13 2.78 -10.41
CA LYS A 78 5.38 1.87 -9.55
C LYS A 78 4.96 2.61 -8.28
N ILE A 79 3.73 2.34 -7.81
CA ILE A 79 3.15 3.08 -6.70
C ILE A 79 2.60 2.12 -5.65
N GLY A 80 2.96 2.37 -4.39
CA GLY A 80 2.32 1.75 -3.24
C GLY A 80 1.56 2.80 -2.46
N VAL A 81 0.32 2.53 -2.12
CA VAL A 81 -0.51 3.41 -1.31
C VAL A 81 -0.87 2.69 -0.03
N ILE A 82 -0.51 3.28 1.10
CA ILE A 82 -0.97 2.83 2.41
C ILE A 82 -1.98 3.86 2.88
N ALA A 83 -3.23 3.46 2.94
CA ALA A 83 -4.31 4.32 3.40
C ALA A 83 -4.52 4.07 4.88
N ILE A 84 -4.25 5.09 5.68
CA ILE A 84 -4.49 5.07 7.11
C ILE A 84 -5.78 5.86 7.35
N ASP A 85 -6.78 5.19 7.89
CA ASP A 85 -8.03 5.84 8.22
C ASP A 85 -8.08 6.10 9.73
N PRO A 86 -7.72 7.32 10.17
CA PRO A 86 -7.79 7.68 11.59
C PRO A 86 -9.22 7.91 12.04
N SER A 87 -10.12 8.18 11.12
CA SER A 87 -11.53 8.27 11.46
C SER A 87 -12.09 6.87 11.59
N SER A 88 -13.09 6.74 12.43
CA SER A 88 -13.77 5.47 12.61
C SER A 88 -14.08 4.84 11.25
N PRO A 89 -13.68 3.60 11.00
CA PRO A 89 -14.05 2.91 9.77
C PRO A 89 -15.57 2.76 9.62
N PHE A 90 -16.30 3.26 10.59
CA PHE A 90 -17.74 3.13 10.69
C PHE A 90 -18.49 4.40 10.27
N THR A 91 -17.81 5.49 9.92
CA THR A 91 -18.45 6.62 9.29
C THR A 91 -18.62 6.31 7.80
N GLY A 92 -19.52 5.43 7.54
CA GLY A 92 -19.72 4.65 6.33
C GLY A 92 -19.49 5.32 4.99
N GLY A 93 -19.91 6.56 4.79
CA GLY A 93 -19.86 7.16 3.46
C GLY A 93 -18.47 7.58 2.98
N ALA A 94 -17.63 8.11 3.86
CA ALA A 94 -16.29 8.59 3.46
C ALA A 94 -15.35 7.45 3.11
N VAL A 95 -15.32 6.40 3.93
CA VAL A 95 -14.48 5.23 3.69
C VAL A 95 -14.88 4.51 2.41
N LEU A 96 -16.18 4.35 2.20
CA LEU A 96 -16.69 3.69 1.00
C LEU A 96 -16.36 4.51 -0.26
N GLY A 97 -16.50 5.82 -0.19
CA GLY A 97 -16.16 6.70 -1.31
C GLY A 97 -14.69 6.63 -1.69
N ASP A 98 -13.80 6.59 -0.70
CA ASP A 98 -12.36 6.46 -0.94
C ASP A 98 -12.02 5.14 -1.61
N ARG A 99 -12.60 4.03 -1.16
CA ARG A 99 -12.40 2.72 -1.76
C ARG A 99 -12.90 2.67 -3.20
N VAL A 100 -14.07 3.24 -3.47
CA VAL A 100 -14.63 3.27 -4.81
C VAL A 100 -13.74 4.04 -5.77
N ARG A 101 -13.21 5.19 -5.33
CA ARG A 101 -12.31 6.00 -6.16
C ARG A 101 -11.00 5.30 -6.44
N MET A 102 -10.45 4.58 -5.46
CA MET A 102 -9.20 3.86 -5.65
C MET A 102 -9.34 2.57 -6.46
N GLN A 103 -10.55 2.04 -6.59
CA GLN A 103 -10.80 0.83 -7.37
C GLN A 103 -10.45 0.98 -8.85
N GLU A 104 -10.47 2.19 -9.39
CA GLU A 104 -10.10 2.39 -10.79
C GLU A 104 -8.63 1.98 -11.07
N HIS A 105 -7.79 1.88 -10.04
CA HIS A 105 -6.41 1.43 -10.15
C HIS A 105 -6.22 -0.05 -9.82
N SER A 106 -7.27 -0.75 -9.44
CA SER A 106 -7.18 -2.13 -8.94
C SER A 106 -6.67 -3.12 -9.97
N LEU A 107 -6.86 -2.84 -11.25
CA LEU A 107 -6.41 -3.69 -12.35
C LEU A 107 -4.98 -3.36 -12.81
N ASP A 108 -4.38 -2.30 -12.29
CA ASP A 108 -3.04 -1.92 -12.64
C ASP A 108 -2.03 -2.64 -11.73
N ASN A 109 -1.25 -3.55 -12.30
CA ASN A 109 -0.28 -4.34 -11.54
C ASN A 109 0.86 -3.50 -10.94
N SER A 110 1.04 -2.29 -11.39
CA SER A 110 2.06 -1.37 -10.86
C SER A 110 1.53 -0.44 -9.79
N VAL A 111 0.28 -0.62 -9.37
CA VAL A 111 -0.33 0.11 -8.26
C VAL A 111 -0.79 -0.89 -7.20
N PHE A 112 -0.25 -0.75 -6.00
CA PHE A 112 -0.67 -1.53 -4.84
C PHE A 112 -1.34 -0.59 -3.84
N ILE A 113 -2.53 -0.95 -3.38
CA ILE A 113 -3.28 -0.14 -2.41
C ILE A 113 -3.72 -1.03 -1.26
N ARG A 114 -3.43 -0.59 -0.05
CA ARG A 114 -3.87 -1.28 1.15
C ARG A 114 -4.30 -0.29 2.22
N SER A 115 -5.42 -0.58 2.85
CA SER A 115 -5.90 0.13 4.05
C SER A 115 -5.41 -0.57 5.31
N VAL A 116 -4.94 0.20 6.24
CA VAL A 116 -4.46 -0.29 7.55
C VAL A 116 -5.16 0.40 8.70
#